data_688ee1fae08965934fcd1bac928d1c33
#
_entry.id   688ee1fae08965934fcd1bac928d1c33
#
_cell.length_a   1.000
_cell.length_b   1.000
_cell.length_c   1.000
_cell.angle_alpha   90.00
_cell.angle_beta   90.00
_cell.angle_gamma   90.00
#
_symmetry.space_group_name_H-M   'P 1'
#
loop_
_entity.id
_entity.type
_entity.pdbx_description
1 polymer ?
#
loop_
_entity_poly.entity_id
_entity_poly.type
_entity_poly.pdbx_seq_one_letter_code
_entity_poly.pdbx_strand_id
1 'polypeptide(L)'
;MTLPKRSCMKVTGLALACSSLLFSCAPKEVPQVNLIPKPAHIEVTGGYFKVDSNLVFGNDQSGTIRYVVDESFNGGNPEGYALNVTKKGIELRAASKSGLFYGEQTL
;
A
#
# COMPACT_ATOMS: atom_id res chain seq x y z
N MET A 1 -65.54 19.05 48.20
CA MET A 1 -64.85 18.02 47.37
C MET A 1 -63.94 18.75 46.41
N THR A 2 -62.70 18.85 46.77
CA THR A 2 -61.70 19.51 45.94
C THR A 2 -60.91 18.40 45.17
N LEU A 3 -61.08 18.42 43.86
CA LEU A 3 -60.32 17.53 42.99
C LEU A 3 -58.85 17.96 42.94
N PRO A 4 -57.90 17.07 43.11
CA PRO A 4 -56.51 17.45 43.01
C PRO A 4 -56.20 17.76 41.54
N LYS A 5 -55.69 18.97 41.31
CA LYS A 5 -55.13 19.39 40.06
C LYS A 5 -53.99 18.42 39.69
N ARG A 6 -54.19 17.59 38.68
CA ARG A 6 -53.11 16.83 38.10
C ARG A 6 -52.15 17.80 37.40
N SER A 7 -51.05 18.05 38.09
CA SER A 7 -49.93 18.72 37.48
C SER A 7 -49.46 17.91 36.29
N CYS A 8 -49.68 18.44 35.12
CA CYS A 8 -49.17 17.89 33.89
C CYS A 8 -47.64 18.08 33.92
N MET A 9 -46.92 17.07 34.38
CA MET A 9 -45.48 17.04 34.21
C MET A 9 -45.20 17.01 32.73
N LYS A 10 -44.76 18.12 32.21
CA LYS A 10 -44.14 18.20 30.90
C LYS A 10 -42.87 17.35 30.98
N VAL A 11 -42.98 16.10 30.55
CA VAL A 11 -41.84 15.31 30.24
C VAL A 11 -41.25 15.97 29.00
N THR A 12 -40.34 16.87 29.25
CA THR A 12 -39.47 17.39 28.21
C THR A 12 -38.65 16.20 27.77
N GLY A 13 -39.06 15.58 26.66
CA GLY A 13 -38.34 14.52 26.02
C GLY A 13 -36.96 15.04 25.68
N LEU A 14 -36.01 14.63 26.49
CA LEU A 14 -34.59 14.70 26.13
C LEU A 14 -34.43 13.77 24.96
N ALA A 15 -34.59 14.31 23.75
CA ALA A 15 -34.20 13.64 22.54
C ALA A 15 -32.67 13.46 22.60
N LEU A 16 -32.27 12.32 23.12
CA LEU A 16 -30.92 11.83 22.88
C LEU A 16 -30.81 11.65 21.39
N ALA A 17 -30.30 12.68 20.71
CA ALA A 17 -29.74 12.55 19.39
C ALA A 17 -28.55 11.61 19.53
N CYS A 18 -28.79 10.31 19.41
CA CYS A 18 -27.78 9.33 19.07
C CYS A 18 -27.28 9.73 17.70
N SER A 19 -26.34 10.67 17.65
CA SER A 19 -25.46 10.88 16.50
C SER A 19 -24.65 9.61 16.36
N SER A 20 -25.20 8.67 15.62
CA SER A 20 -24.48 7.53 15.07
C SER A 20 -23.39 8.11 14.18
N LEU A 21 -22.22 8.29 14.76
CA LEU A 21 -21.00 8.48 14.01
C LEU A 21 -20.80 7.19 13.23
N LEU A 22 -21.41 7.14 12.06
CA LEU A 22 -21.06 6.16 11.03
C LEU A 22 -19.61 6.49 10.65
N PHE A 23 -18.68 5.84 11.34
CA PHE A 23 -17.33 5.71 10.83
C PHE A 23 -17.46 4.92 9.52
N SER A 24 -17.65 5.66 8.43
CA SER A 24 -17.51 5.14 7.10
C SER A 24 -16.04 4.82 6.94
N CYS A 25 -15.63 3.59 7.31
CA CYS A 25 -14.42 3.00 6.81
C CYS A 25 -14.63 2.80 5.31
N ALA A 26 -14.33 3.85 4.53
CA ALA A 26 -14.18 3.69 3.10
C ALA A 26 -13.07 2.66 2.88
N PRO A 27 -13.31 1.58 2.16
CA PRO A 27 -12.25 0.64 1.81
C PRO A 27 -11.19 1.45 1.07
N LYS A 28 -9.96 1.42 1.59
CA LYS A 28 -8.83 2.07 0.96
C LYS A 28 -8.63 1.35 -0.36
N GLU A 29 -8.99 1.98 -1.46
CA GLU A 29 -8.79 1.39 -2.79
C GLU A 29 -7.29 1.13 -2.94
N VAL A 30 -6.96 -0.15 -3.07
CA VAL A 30 -5.60 -0.57 -3.36
C VAL A 30 -5.37 -0.25 -4.83
N PRO A 31 -4.41 0.62 -5.18
CA PRO A 31 -4.16 0.97 -6.55
C PRO A 31 -3.86 -0.31 -7.36
N GLN A 32 -4.58 -0.51 -8.45
CA GLN A 32 -4.31 -1.62 -9.36
C GLN A 32 -3.04 -1.31 -10.14
N VAL A 33 -2.05 -2.17 -9.97
CA VAL A 33 -0.79 -2.09 -10.70
C VAL A 33 -0.92 -2.95 -11.95
N ASN A 34 -0.97 -2.30 -13.12
CA ASN A 34 -1.06 -2.96 -14.41
C ASN A 34 0.32 -3.03 -15.05
N LEU A 35 1.04 -4.11 -14.82
CA LEU A 35 2.37 -4.36 -15.39
C LEU A 35 2.30 -5.42 -16.49
N ILE A 36 3.13 -5.25 -17.50
CA ILE A 36 3.29 -6.21 -18.62
C ILE A 36 4.77 -6.54 -18.76
N PRO A 37 5.16 -7.82 -18.62
CA PRO A 37 4.34 -8.98 -18.30
C PRO A 37 3.79 -8.95 -16.89
N LYS A 38 2.63 -9.61 -16.66
CA LYS A 38 2.01 -9.64 -15.34
C LYS A 38 2.90 -10.40 -14.35
N PRO A 39 3.29 -9.80 -13.22
CA PRO A 39 4.05 -10.49 -12.20
C PRO A 39 3.30 -11.68 -11.61
N ALA A 40 4.03 -12.70 -11.18
CA ALA A 40 3.46 -13.88 -10.53
C ALA A 40 2.81 -13.53 -9.19
N HIS A 41 3.37 -12.54 -8.49
CA HIS A 41 2.86 -12.02 -7.23
C HIS A 41 3.06 -10.52 -7.14
N ILE A 42 2.02 -9.80 -6.68
CA ILE A 42 2.09 -8.36 -6.38
C ILE A 42 1.44 -8.13 -5.02
N GLU A 43 2.14 -7.44 -4.15
CA GLU A 43 1.62 -6.93 -2.90
C GLU A 43 1.74 -5.41 -2.87
N VAL A 44 0.62 -4.71 -2.72
CA VAL A 44 0.59 -3.26 -2.62
C VAL A 44 0.39 -2.85 -1.16
N THR A 45 1.45 -2.37 -0.54
CA THR A 45 1.45 -1.98 0.88
C THR A 45 1.08 -0.53 1.11
N GLY A 46 0.96 0.25 0.04
CA GLY A 46 0.64 1.67 0.07
C GLY A 46 1.87 2.57 0.21
N GLY A 47 1.71 3.81 -0.22
CA GLY A 47 2.79 4.79 -0.34
C GLY A 47 3.36 4.81 -1.75
N TYR A 48 4.36 5.64 -1.93
CA TYR A 48 5.05 5.82 -3.21
C TYR A 48 6.51 6.17 -2.96
N PHE A 49 7.35 5.80 -3.89
CA PHE A 49 8.73 6.25 -3.98
C PHE A 49 8.82 7.41 -4.98
N LYS A 50 9.40 8.53 -4.55
CA LYS A 50 9.62 9.66 -5.45
C LYS A 50 10.91 9.41 -6.23
N VAL A 51 10.77 9.17 -7.52
CA VAL A 51 11.91 9.03 -8.43
C VAL A 51 12.52 10.41 -8.68
N ASP A 52 13.82 10.54 -8.48
CA ASP A 52 14.59 11.71 -8.88
C ASP A 52 14.97 11.58 -10.37
N SER A 53 15.07 12.72 -11.05
CA SER A 53 15.54 12.78 -12.44
C SER A 53 16.97 12.28 -12.65
N ASN A 54 17.72 12.14 -11.58
CA ASN A 54 19.10 11.62 -11.59
C ASN A 54 19.17 10.09 -11.41
N LEU A 55 18.02 9.39 -11.34
CA LEU A 55 18.01 7.95 -11.21
C LEU A 55 18.58 7.30 -12.48
N VAL A 56 19.68 6.59 -12.32
CA VAL A 56 20.35 5.85 -13.40
C VAL A 56 20.16 4.36 -13.16
N PHE A 57 19.60 3.68 -14.14
CA PHE A 57 19.46 2.22 -14.12
C PHE A 57 20.78 1.53 -14.43
N GLY A 58 20.96 0.32 -13.89
CA GLY A 58 22.11 -0.56 -14.18
C GLY A 58 23.35 -0.32 -13.34
N ASN A 59 23.55 0.86 -12.79
CA ASN A 59 24.65 1.17 -11.89
C ASN A 59 24.30 2.38 -11.03
N ASP A 60 23.45 2.16 -10.02
CA ASP A 60 23.04 3.23 -9.13
C ASP A 60 24.14 3.57 -8.14
N GLN A 61 24.89 4.61 -8.44
CA GLN A 61 25.87 5.21 -7.54
C GLN A 61 25.21 6.06 -6.45
N SER A 62 23.93 6.40 -6.62
CA SER A 62 23.18 7.23 -5.67
C SER A 62 22.69 6.44 -4.45
N GLY A 63 22.73 5.11 -4.53
CA GLY A 63 22.23 4.21 -3.50
C GLY A 63 20.69 4.12 -3.45
N THR A 64 20.01 4.67 -4.46
CA THR A 64 18.56 4.66 -4.56
C THR A 64 18.02 3.29 -4.95
N ILE A 65 18.71 2.59 -5.85
CA ILE A 65 18.41 1.21 -6.24
C ILE A 65 19.51 0.30 -5.70
N ARG A 66 19.11 -0.66 -4.91
CA ARG A 66 20.00 -1.69 -4.40
C ARG A 66 19.84 -2.96 -5.24
N TYR A 67 20.90 -3.38 -5.91
CA TYR A 67 20.96 -4.60 -6.67
C TYR A 67 21.51 -5.74 -5.82
N VAL A 68 20.80 -6.87 -5.75
CA VAL A 68 21.20 -8.07 -5.03
C VAL A 68 21.17 -9.27 -5.96
N VAL A 69 22.33 -9.86 -6.22
CA VAL A 69 22.43 -11.14 -6.93
C VAL A 69 22.57 -12.24 -5.90
N ASP A 70 21.63 -13.18 -5.94
CA ASP A 70 21.59 -14.35 -5.07
C ASP A 70 21.24 -15.56 -5.93
N GLU A 71 22.24 -16.36 -6.27
CA GLU A 71 22.09 -17.51 -7.17
C GLU A 71 21.08 -18.55 -6.68
N SER A 72 20.80 -18.58 -5.38
CA SER A 72 19.80 -19.46 -4.78
C SER A 72 18.38 -18.90 -4.83
N PHE A 73 18.23 -17.61 -5.16
CA PHE A 73 16.95 -16.92 -5.19
C PHE A 73 15.99 -17.62 -6.18
N ASN A 74 14.75 -17.83 -5.73
CA ASN A 74 13.68 -18.46 -6.53
C ASN A 74 14.09 -19.81 -7.15
N GLY A 75 14.85 -20.62 -6.41
CA GLY A 75 15.32 -21.94 -6.87
C GLY A 75 16.33 -21.87 -8.02
N GLY A 76 17.06 -20.76 -8.13
CA GLY A 76 18.08 -20.57 -9.17
C GLY A 76 17.50 -20.20 -10.54
N ASN A 77 16.23 -19.80 -10.62
CA ASN A 77 15.64 -19.35 -11.91
C ASN A 77 16.38 -18.10 -12.42
N PRO A 78 17.10 -18.18 -13.56
CA PRO A 78 17.94 -17.09 -14.03
C PRO A 78 17.17 -15.84 -14.46
N GLU A 79 15.88 -15.97 -14.77
CA GLU A 79 15.02 -14.87 -15.18
C GLU A 79 14.14 -14.35 -14.03
N GLY A 80 14.15 -15.08 -12.90
CA GLY A 80 13.37 -14.70 -11.71
C GLY A 80 13.94 -13.45 -11.02
N TYR A 81 13.04 -12.56 -10.59
CA TYR A 81 13.40 -11.38 -9.81
C TYR A 81 12.34 -11.05 -8.77
N ALA A 82 12.74 -10.30 -7.76
CA ALA A 82 11.84 -9.62 -6.82
C ALA A 82 12.19 -8.14 -6.77
N LEU A 83 11.16 -7.32 -6.89
CA LEU A 83 11.26 -5.88 -6.82
C LEU A 83 10.52 -5.38 -5.59
N ASN A 84 11.23 -4.72 -4.70
CA ASN A 84 10.68 -4.13 -3.48
C ASN A 84 10.86 -2.61 -3.52
N VAL A 85 9.75 -1.89 -3.65
CA VAL A 85 9.73 -0.43 -3.67
C VAL A 85 9.23 0.08 -2.33
N THR A 86 10.05 0.84 -1.63
CA THR A 86 9.73 1.44 -0.35
C THR A 86 9.88 2.96 -0.43
N LYS A 87 9.39 3.68 0.57
CA LYS A 87 9.61 5.14 0.65
C LYS A 87 11.08 5.54 0.75
N LYS A 88 11.95 4.60 1.14
CA LYS A 88 13.38 4.86 1.37
C LYS A 88 14.25 4.49 0.17
N GLY A 89 13.75 3.68 -0.73
CA GLY A 89 14.51 3.20 -1.88
C GLY A 89 13.89 1.97 -2.51
N ILE A 90 14.58 1.46 -3.49
CA ILE A 90 14.20 0.31 -4.31
C ILE A 90 15.23 -0.80 -4.09
N GLU A 91 14.78 -2.02 -3.86
CA GLU A 91 15.63 -3.21 -3.86
C GLU A 91 15.20 -4.14 -4.99
N LEU A 92 16.13 -4.50 -5.83
CA LEU A 92 15.95 -5.46 -6.90
C LEU A 92 16.86 -6.68 -6.65
N ARG A 93 16.22 -7.83 -6.39
CA ARG A 93 16.91 -9.10 -6.15
C ARG A 93 16.63 -10.08 -7.26
N ALA A 94 17.65 -10.80 -7.72
CA ALA A 94 17.51 -11.83 -8.74
C ALA A 94 18.57 -12.91 -8.58
N ALA A 95 18.34 -14.08 -9.20
CA ALA A 95 19.32 -15.15 -9.23
C ALA A 95 20.49 -14.87 -10.20
N SER A 96 20.28 -14.00 -11.18
CA SER A 96 21.26 -13.68 -12.19
C SER A 96 21.16 -12.24 -12.70
N LYS A 97 22.12 -11.83 -13.52
CA LYS A 97 22.08 -10.53 -14.22
C LYS A 97 20.89 -10.40 -15.16
N SER A 98 20.44 -11.51 -15.78
CA SER A 98 19.24 -11.51 -16.63
C SER A 98 17.99 -11.17 -15.83
N GLY A 99 17.84 -11.76 -14.64
CA GLY A 99 16.74 -11.44 -13.74
C GLY A 99 16.77 -9.97 -13.28
N LEU A 100 17.95 -9.42 -13.00
CA LEU A 100 18.08 -7.98 -12.69
C LEU A 100 17.60 -7.12 -13.84
N PHE A 101 18.00 -7.45 -15.08
CA PHE A 101 17.57 -6.73 -16.27
C PHE A 101 16.04 -6.73 -16.41
N TYR A 102 15.39 -7.89 -16.24
CA TYR A 102 13.92 -7.96 -16.31
C TYR A 102 13.24 -7.18 -15.18
N GLY A 103 13.83 -7.19 -14.00
CA GLY A 103 13.33 -6.38 -12.89
C GLY A 103 13.43 -4.88 -13.14
N GLU A 104 14.50 -4.41 -13.79
CA GLU A 104 14.65 -3.00 -14.20
C GLU A 104 13.58 -2.58 -15.20
N GLN A 105 13.22 -3.46 -16.15
CA GLN A 105 12.15 -3.18 -17.12
C GLN A 105 10.77 -3.05 -16.46
N THR A 106 10.63 -3.48 -15.22
CA THR A 106 9.38 -3.41 -14.46
C THR A 106 9.25 -2.09 -13.70
N LEU A 107 10.35 -1.37 -13.48
CA LEU A 107 10.38 -0.07 -12.82
C LEU A 107 9.89 1.05 -13.72
#